data_f899e8c8d554aef28a001109c37e5ee1
#
_entry.id   f899e8c8d554aef28a001109c37e5ee1
#
_cell.length_a   1.000
_cell.length_b   1.000
_cell.length_c   1.000
_cell.angle_alpha   90.00
_cell.angle_beta   90.00
_cell.angle_gamma   90.00
#
_symmetry.space_group_name_H-M   'P 1'
#
loop_
_entity.id
_entity.type
_entity.pdbx_description
1 polymer ?
#
loop_
_entity_poly.entity_id
_entity_poly.type
_entity_poly.pdbx_seq_one_letter_code
_entity_poly.pdbx_strand_id
1 'polypeptide(L)'
;MKLSDILFSQGFGSRRECAALIGSGAVQVDGQTKLDGAVQVPEVGLVFHVNGQPWPYHARALVLLHKPAGYECSRKPSNHFSVLSLLPAPLQRRGLQPVGRLDQDTTGLLLLTDDGTLIHRLTSPKHHVPKVYEVLTKHPVAADLPAQLMAGVLLHDDPKPVSAAACEVTGEFGLRLTLIDGRYHQVKRMVAAAGNRVEGLHRSAFGPWVLPATLSAGHWQWLDETVLISPGPSAPAQPRRGLSSKI
;
A
#
# COMPACT_ATOMS: atom_id res chain seq x y z
N MET A 1 22.10 16.74 9.73
CA MET A 1 21.71 16.10 11.03
C MET A 1 22.91 15.34 11.60
N LYS A 2 22.98 15.13 12.95
CA LYS A 2 24.02 14.24 13.52
C LYS A 2 23.79 12.80 13.05
N LEU A 3 24.87 12.07 12.79
CA LEU A 3 24.79 10.66 12.34
C LEU A 3 24.05 9.78 13.36
N SER A 4 24.24 10.01 14.66
CA SER A 4 23.49 9.28 15.71
C SER A 4 21.98 9.54 15.66
N ASP A 5 21.57 10.76 15.31
CA ASP A 5 20.16 11.13 15.18
C ASP A 5 19.57 10.54 13.88
N ILE A 6 20.38 10.44 12.81
CA ILE A 6 19.99 9.76 11.58
C ILE A 6 19.67 8.30 11.88
N LEU A 7 20.58 7.54 12.47
CA LEU A 7 20.37 6.12 12.79
C LEU A 7 19.14 5.93 13.69
N PHE A 8 19.00 6.78 14.70
CA PHE A 8 17.85 6.75 15.62
C PHE A 8 16.53 6.98 14.86
N SER A 9 16.47 8.01 14.01
CA SER A 9 15.28 8.32 13.21
C SER A 9 14.92 7.21 12.21
N GLN A 10 15.93 6.49 11.72
CA GLN A 10 15.74 5.36 10.80
C GLN A 10 15.40 4.03 11.51
N GLY A 11 15.36 4.02 12.86
CA GLY A 11 14.92 2.87 13.65
C GLY A 11 16.00 1.83 13.93
N PHE A 12 17.30 2.18 13.83
CA PHE A 12 18.41 1.26 14.12
C PHE A 12 18.59 0.95 15.60
N GLY A 13 17.79 1.55 16.48
CA GLY A 13 17.75 1.23 17.90
C GLY A 13 17.52 2.48 18.75
N SER A 14 17.69 2.33 20.07
CA SER A 14 17.75 3.44 21.01
C SER A 14 18.98 4.33 20.72
N ARG A 15 19.01 5.53 21.27
CA ARG A 15 20.17 6.44 21.14
C ARG A 15 21.49 5.75 21.58
N ARG A 16 21.44 4.95 22.66
CA ARG A 16 22.60 4.20 23.16
C ARG A 16 23.04 3.10 22.17
N GLU A 17 22.10 2.36 21.61
CA GLU A 17 22.38 1.33 20.60
C GLU A 17 22.95 1.94 19.32
N CYS A 18 22.41 3.06 18.86
CA CYS A 18 22.94 3.78 17.69
C CYS A 18 24.37 4.29 17.95
N ALA A 19 24.65 4.83 19.14
CA ALA A 19 26.01 5.25 19.51
C ALA A 19 26.99 4.06 19.55
N ALA A 20 26.58 2.92 20.13
CA ALA A 20 27.38 1.70 20.14
C ALA A 20 27.62 1.16 18.72
N LEU A 21 26.61 1.19 17.87
CA LEU A 21 26.72 0.75 16.48
C LEU A 21 27.71 1.60 15.67
N ILE A 22 27.73 2.92 15.89
CA ILE A 22 28.71 3.83 15.28
C ILE A 22 30.09 3.57 15.85
N GLY A 23 30.22 3.52 17.18
CA GLY A 23 31.51 3.31 17.85
C GLY A 23 32.19 1.97 17.54
N SER A 24 31.42 0.94 17.17
CA SER A 24 31.95 -0.34 16.72
C SER A 24 32.50 -0.34 15.28
N GLY A 25 32.34 0.77 14.53
CA GLY A 25 32.76 0.84 13.13
C GLY A 25 31.81 0.16 12.14
N ALA A 26 30.60 -0.21 12.59
CA ALA A 26 29.61 -0.86 11.72
C ALA A 26 28.93 0.10 10.73
N VAL A 27 29.14 1.43 10.88
CA VAL A 27 28.46 2.45 10.08
C VAL A 27 29.44 3.12 9.12
N GLN A 28 29.02 3.21 7.84
CA GLN A 28 29.77 3.91 6.80
C GLN A 28 28.89 4.97 6.13
N VAL A 29 29.50 6.10 5.81
CA VAL A 29 28.93 7.19 5.03
C VAL A 29 29.94 7.54 3.94
N ASP A 30 29.50 7.61 2.67
CA ASP A 30 30.36 7.85 1.51
C ASP A 30 31.59 6.92 1.47
N GLY A 31 31.38 5.64 1.77
CA GLY A 31 32.43 4.60 1.80
C GLY A 31 33.38 4.71 3.00
N GLN A 32 33.24 5.68 3.88
CA GLN A 32 34.11 5.89 5.03
C GLN A 32 33.45 5.41 6.32
N THR A 33 34.15 4.58 7.09
CA THR A 33 33.73 4.16 8.43
C THR A 33 33.69 5.38 9.36
N LYS A 34 32.60 5.55 10.07
CA LYS A 34 32.40 6.62 11.07
C LYS A 34 32.42 6.02 12.46
N LEU A 35 33.17 6.65 13.37
CA LEU A 35 33.30 6.22 14.78
C LEU A 35 32.68 7.25 15.75
N ASP A 36 32.39 8.48 15.26
CA ASP A 36 31.80 9.56 16.04
C ASP A 36 30.37 9.85 15.57
N GLY A 37 29.41 9.66 16.46
CA GLY A 37 27.99 9.92 16.20
C GLY A 37 27.62 11.41 16.14
N ALA A 38 28.52 12.32 16.55
CA ALA A 38 28.31 13.76 16.49
C ALA A 38 28.59 14.35 15.10
N VAL A 39 29.19 13.58 14.20
CA VAL A 39 29.48 14.00 12.82
C VAL A 39 28.19 14.46 12.14
N GLN A 40 28.26 15.65 11.53
CA GLN A 40 27.16 16.17 10.72
C GLN A 40 27.16 15.55 9.35
N VAL A 41 26.01 15.06 8.91
CA VAL A 41 25.82 14.41 7.62
C VAL A 41 24.65 15.09 6.89
N PRO A 42 24.77 15.44 5.59
CA PRO A 42 23.66 15.93 4.79
C PRO A 42 22.59 14.84 4.66
N GLU A 43 21.33 15.26 4.68
CA GLU A 43 20.20 14.34 4.69
C GLU A 43 19.71 14.01 3.28
N VAL A 44 19.80 14.99 2.38
CA VAL A 44 19.27 14.86 1.02
C VAL A 44 20.10 13.86 0.21
N GLY A 45 19.43 12.82 -0.28
CA GLY A 45 20.08 11.77 -1.08
C GLY A 45 21.04 10.86 -0.30
N LEU A 46 21.07 10.97 1.03
CA LEU A 46 21.96 10.17 1.85
C LEU A 46 21.64 8.66 1.72
N VAL A 47 22.66 7.90 1.38
CA VAL A 47 22.70 6.46 1.54
C VAL A 47 23.87 6.13 2.48
N PHE A 48 23.58 5.54 3.61
CA PHE A 48 24.60 5.05 4.54
C PHE A 48 24.56 3.53 4.60
N HIS A 49 25.61 2.91 5.11
CA HIS A 49 25.70 1.46 5.27
C HIS A 49 25.74 1.10 6.75
N VAL A 50 25.05 0.04 7.11
CA VAL A 50 25.12 -0.56 8.45
C VAL A 50 25.44 -2.04 8.28
N ASN A 51 26.57 -2.49 8.85
CA ASN A 51 27.09 -3.85 8.64
C ASN A 51 27.21 -4.20 7.14
N GLY A 52 27.66 -3.25 6.32
CA GLY A 52 27.79 -3.40 4.87
C GLY A 52 26.48 -3.36 4.08
N GLN A 53 25.31 -3.27 4.71
CA GLN A 53 24.04 -3.18 4.04
C GLN A 53 23.66 -1.72 3.78
N PRO A 54 23.34 -1.32 2.53
CA PRO A 54 22.95 0.04 2.20
C PRO A 54 21.57 0.38 2.77
N TRP A 55 21.44 1.62 3.25
CA TRP A 55 20.19 2.14 3.77
C TRP A 55 19.98 3.59 3.32
N PRO A 56 18.97 3.87 2.51
CA PRO A 56 18.63 5.23 2.14
C PRO A 56 17.97 5.95 3.32
N TYR A 57 18.37 7.20 3.52
CA TYR A 57 17.71 8.05 4.50
C TYR A 57 16.37 8.56 3.97
N HIS A 58 15.32 8.34 4.73
CA HIS A 58 14.00 8.92 4.46
C HIS A 58 13.49 9.64 5.70
N ALA A 59 13.22 10.95 5.60
CA ALA A 59 12.61 11.72 6.69
C ALA A 59 11.25 11.14 7.06
N ARG A 60 10.46 10.73 6.08
CA ARG A 60 9.26 9.90 6.20
C ARG A 60 9.44 8.63 5.38
N ALA A 61 9.14 7.50 5.97
CA ALA A 61 9.22 6.23 5.26
C ALA A 61 7.94 5.98 4.46
N LEU A 62 8.09 5.57 3.22
CA LEU A 62 7.01 5.02 2.40
C LEU A 62 7.52 3.77 1.73
N VAL A 63 6.87 2.64 1.99
CA VAL A 63 7.23 1.35 1.38
C VAL A 63 6.01 0.67 0.78
N LEU A 64 6.25 -0.04 -0.31
CA LEU A 64 5.30 -0.95 -0.94
C LEU A 64 5.67 -2.37 -0.52
N LEU A 65 4.73 -3.08 0.08
CA LEU A 65 4.83 -4.49 0.43
C LEU A 65 3.89 -5.30 -0.48
N HIS A 66 4.38 -6.38 -1.07
CA HIS A 66 3.53 -7.41 -1.67
C HIS A 66 3.04 -8.33 -0.54
N LYS A 67 1.88 -8.01 0.02
CA LYS A 67 1.31 -8.76 1.13
C LYS A 67 0.93 -10.18 0.70
N PRO A 68 1.46 -11.23 1.31
CA PRO A 68 0.97 -12.59 1.14
C PRO A 68 -0.31 -12.82 1.94
N ALA A 69 -1.03 -13.91 1.68
CA ALA A 69 -2.09 -14.39 2.56
C ALA A 69 -1.51 -14.83 3.92
N GLY A 70 -2.35 -14.90 4.94
CA GLY A 70 -1.96 -15.36 6.28
C GLY A 70 -1.46 -14.27 7.23
N TYR A 71 -1.43 -12.99 6.81
CA TYR A 71 -0.94 -11.89 7.63
C TYR A 71 -2.02 -10.83 7.89
N GLU A 72 -2.04 -10.30 9.10
CA GLU A 72 -2.94 -9.21 9.50
C GLU A 72 -2.32 -7.83 9.26
N CYS A 73 -3.11 -6.90 8.74
CA CYS A 73 -2.77 -5.47 8.66
C CYS A 73 -2.98 -4.79 10.03
N SER A 74 -2.25 -5.24 11.05
CA SER A 74 -2.38 -4.77 12.43
C SER A 74 -1.03 -4.67 13.12
N ARG A 75 -0.84 -3.65 13.97
CA ARG A 75 0.31 -3.54 14.89
C ARG A 75 0.14 -4.45 16.12
N LYS A 76 -1.09 -4.86 16.40
CA LYS A 76 -1.44 -5.80 17.48
C LYS A 76 -2.29 -6.90 16.87
N PRO A 77 -1.68 -7.86 16.19
CA PRO A 77 -2.41 -8.95 15.57
C PRO A 77 -3.02 -9.87 16.64
N SER A 78 -4.14 -10.50 16.32
CA SER A 78 -4.88 -11.35 17.26
C SER A 78 -4.67 -12.84 16.97
N ASN A 79 -4.71 -13.23 15.68
CA ASN A 79 -4.74 -14.64 15.30
C ASN A 79 -3.64 -15.02 14.30
N HIS A 80 -3.05 -14.06 13.59
CA HIS A 80 -2.05 -14.28 12.56
C HIS A 80 -0.87 -13.34 12.75
N PHE A 81 0.24 -13.57 12.07
CA PHE A 81 1.39 -12.66 12.12
C PHE A 81 1.03 -11.29 11.55
N SER A 82 1.62 -10.24 12.10
CA SER A 82 1.50 -8.89 11.55
C SER A 82 2.24 -8.78 10.22
N VAL A 83 1.69 -8.03 9.26
CA VAL A 83 2.42 -7.63 8.03
C VAL A 83 3.74 -6.92 8.35
N LEU A 84 3.86 -6.28 9.51
CA LEU A 84 5.08 -5.60 9.94
C LEU A 84 6.23 -6.57 10.21
N SER A 85 5.96 -7.84 10.54
CA SER A 85 7.01 -8.86 10.72
C SER A 85 7.73 -9.22 9.42
N LEU A 86 7.18 -8.86 8.27
CA LEU A 86 7.82 -9.02 6.95
C LEU A 86 8.86 -7.93 6.65
N LEU A 87 8.91 -6.87 7.46
CA LEU A 87 9.85 -5.77 7.29
C LEU A 87 11.12 -5.99 8.15
N PRO A 88 12.28 -5.41 7.77
CA PRO A 88 13.48 -5.45 8.59
C PRO A 88 13.28 -4.68 9.91
N ALA A 89 14.04 -5.07 10.93
CA ALA A 89 13.92 -4.53 12.28
C ALA A 89 13.92 -2.99 12.37
N PRO A 90 14.73 -2.25 11.59
CA PRO A 90 14.67 -0.78 11.60
C PRO A 90 13.29 -0.23 11.21
N LEU A 91 12.65 -0.76 10.17
CA LEU A 91 11.32 -0.32 9.76
C LEU A 91 10.23 -0.69 10.78
N GLN A 92 10.34 -1.86 11.41
CA GLN A 92 9.41 -2.26 12.49
C GLN A 92 9.51 -1.28 13.69
N ARG A 93 10.73 -0.92 14.12
CA ARG A 93 10.98 0.02 15.22
C ARG A 93 10.57 1.45 14.90
N ARG A 94 10.61 1.81 13.63
CA ARG A 94 10.21 3.13 13.13
C ARG A 94 8.72 3.39 13.27
N GLY A 95 7.93 2.35 13.50
CA GLY A 95 6.51 2.46 13.79
C GLY A 95 5.63 2.66 12.56
N LEU A 96 6.05 2.10 11.41
CA LEU A 96 5.24 2.11 10.21
C LEU A 96 3.84 1.56 10.47
N GLN A 97 2.88 2.10 9.73
CA GLN A 97 1.48 1.68 9.76
C GLN A 97 1.00 1.38 8.34
N PRO A 98 0.11 0.39 8.16
CA PRO A 98 -0.49 0.14 6.87
C PRO A 98 -1.41 1.29 6.45
N VAL A 99 -1.33 1.67 5.18
CA VAL A 99 -2.22 2.64 4.52
C VAL A 99 -3.48 1.91 4.07
N GLY A 100 -4.51 1.96 4.89
CA GLY A 100 -5.68 1.11 4.76
C GLY A 100 -5.36 -0.34 5.15
N ARG A 101 -6.29 -1.23 4.86
CA ARG A 101 -6.17 -2.63 5.26
C ARG A 101 -6.48 -3.55 4.10
N LEU A 102 -5.90 -4.74 4.13
CA LEU A 102 -6.30 -5.92 3.38
C LEU A 102 -6.67 -7.00 4.39
N ASP A 103 -7.65 -7.81 4.05
CA ASP A 103 -8.04 -8.95 4.87
C ASP A 103 -6.88 -9.94 4.97
N GLN A 104 -6.94 -10.83 5.94
CA GLN A 104 -5.90 -11.82 6.20
C GLN A 104 -5.62 -12.69 4.96
N ASP A 105 -6.65 -13.11 4.25
CA ASP A 105 -6.60 -13.94 3.05
C ASP A 105 -6.39 -13.14 1.74
N THR A 106 -6.53 -11.82 1.77
CA THR A 106 -6.30 -10.94 0.62
C THR A 106 -4.82 -10.67 0.42
N THR A 107 -4.37 -10.79 -0.82
CA THR A 107 -2.96 -10.57 -1.21
C THR A 107 -2.76 -9.27 -1.96
N GLY A 108 -1.52 -8.93 -2.27
CA GLY A 108 -1.19 -7.84 -3.20
C GLY A 108 -0.61 -6.60 -2.55
N LEU A 109 -0.76 -5.48 -3.23
CA LEU A 109 -0.14 -4.20 -2.90
C LEU A 109 -0.65 -3.66 -1.57
N LEU A 110 0.24 -3.49 -0.61
CA LEU A 110 0.01 -2.80 0.65
C LEU A 110 1.07 -1.71 0.83
N LEU A 111 0.62 -0.47 1.03
CA LEU A 111 1.51 0.63 1.40
C LEU A 111 1.66 0.68 2.92
N LEU A 112 2.89 0.99 3.38
CA LEU A 112 3.15 1.25 4.79
C LEU A 112 3.98 2.53 4.92
N THR A 113 3.66 3.36 5.92
CA THR A 113 4.33 4.63 6.17
C THR A 113 4.29 5.00 7.65
N ASP A 114 5.21 5.86 8.07
CA ASP A 114 5.19 6.54 9.38
C ASP A 114 4.56 7.95 9.30
N ASP A 115 4.11 8.38 8.09
CA ASP A 115 3.41 9.65 7.90
C ASP A 115 1.89 9.50 8.08
N GLY A 116 1.39 9.93 9.24
CA GLY A 116 -0.05 9.93 9.55
C GLY A 116 -0.87 10.82 8.60
N THR A 117 -0.30 11.93 8.11
CA THR A 117 -0.97 12.82 7.16
C THR A 117 -1.18 12.12 5.81
N LEU A 118 -0.16 11.40 5.35
CA LEU A 118 -0.25 10.60 4.14
C LEU A 118 -1.27 9.47 4.28
N ILE A 119 -1.28 8.77 5.43
CA ILE A 119 -2.30 7.74 5.69
C ILE A 119 -3.69 8.33 5.56
N HIS A 120 -3.95 9.45 6.25
CA HIS A 120 -5.28 10.10 6.20
C HIS A 120 -5.65 10.51 4.77
N ARG A 121 -4.73 11.12 4.02
CA ARG A 121 -4.95 11.53 2.63
C ARG A 121 -5.30 10.36 1.73
N LEU A 122 -4.62 9.22 1.87
CA LEU A 122 -4.82 8.07 0.99
C LEU A 122 -6.00 7.18 1.39
N THR A 123 -6.43 7.23 2.65
CA THR A 123 -7.52 6.36 3.15
C THR A 123 -8.86 7.06 3.32
N SER A 124 -8.88 8.39 3.38
CA SER A 124 -10.12 9.15 3.53
C SER A 124 -11.03 8.97 2.31
N PRO A 125 -12.31 8.63 2.51
CA PRO A 125 -13.27 8.48 1.42
C PRO A 125 -13.42 9.74 0.56
N LYS A 126 -13.13 10.93 1.12
CA LYS A 126 -13.22 12.22 0.41
C LYS A 126 -12.23 12.35 -0.76
N HIS A 127 -11.14 11.60 -0.74
CA HIS A 127 -10.09 11.70 -1.76
C HIS A 127 -10.27 10.69 -2.90
N HIS A 128 -11.23 9.76 -2.78
CA HIS A 128 -11.58 8.80 -3.84
C HIS A 128 -10.38 8.09 -4.48
N VAL A 129 -9.35 7.76 -3.67
CA VAL A 129 -8.14 7.11 -4.16
C VAL A 129 -8.51 5.73 -4.72
N PRO A 130 -8.28 5.46 -6.03
CA PRO A 130 -8.68 4.21 -6.64
C PRO A 130 -7.85 3.03 -6.12
N LYS A 131 -8.49 1.89 -6.01
CA LYS A 131 -7.88 0.60 -5.66
C LYS A 131 -8.35 -0.42 -6.67
N VAL A 132 -7.40 -1.09 -7.32
CA VAL A 132 -7.70 -2.11 -8.34
C VAL A 132 -7.50 -3.49 -7.74
N TYR A 133 -8.49 -4.34 -7.92
CA TYR A 133 -8.49 -5.70 -7.42
C TYR A 133 -8.67 -6.70 -8.56
N GLU A 134 -7.84 -7.72 -8.58
CA GLU A 134 -8.04 -8.93 -9.36
C GLU A 134 -8.82 -9.92 -8.47
N VAL A 135 -9.97 -10.33 -8.97
CA VAL A 135 -10.95 -11.16 -8.25
C VAL A 135 -11.07 -12.50 -8.94
N LEU A 136 -10.86 -13.59 -8.21
CA LEU A 136 -11.22 -14.92 -8.63
C LEU A 136 -12.56 -15.29 -8.00
N THR A 137 -13.55 -15.63 -8.82
CA THR A 137 -14.88 -16.00 -8.37
C THR A 137 -15.05 -17.51 -8.28
N LYS A 138 -15.95 -17.98 -7.42
CA LYS A 138 -16.26 -19.40 -7.26
C LYS A 138 -17.02 -19.98 -8.46
N HIS A 139 -17.93 -19.20 -9.02
CA HIS A 139 -18.76 -19.58 -10.15
C HIS A 139 -18.36 -18.77 -11.38
N PRO A 140 -18.61 -19.27 -12.61
CA PRO A 140 -18.38 -18.50 -13.83
C PRO A 140 -19.00 -17.10 -13.72
N VAL A 141 -18.32 -16.12 -14.27
CA VAL A 141 -18.79 -14.73 -14.28
C VAL A 141 -19.99 -14.59 -15.19
N ALA A 142 -21.16 -14.31 -14.63
CA ALA A 142 -22.34 -14.02 -15.42
C ALA A 142 -22.15 -12.75 -16.28
N ALA A 143 -22.69 -12.72 -17.48
CA ALA A 143 -22.49 -11.61 -18.44
C ALA A 143 -22.95 -10.24 -17.91
N ASP A 144 -23.94 -10.22 -17.03
CA ASP A 144 -24.51 -9.01 -16.42
C ASP A 144 -23.83 -8.60 -15.10
N LEU A 145 -22.99 -9.47 -14.52
CA LEU A 145 -22.32 -9.21 -13.23
C LEU A 145 -21.51 -7.91 -13.21
N PRO A 146 -20.70 -7.57 -14.22
CA PRO A 146 -20.00 -6.29 -14.24
C PRO A 146 -20.94 -5.09 -14.24
N ALA A 147 -22.03 -5.16 -15.01
CA ALA A 147 -23.02 -4.09 -15.05
C ALA A 147 -23.72 -3.90 -13.70
N GLN A 148 -24.08 -4.97 -13.01
CA GLN A 148 -24.67 -4.94 -11.67
C GLN A 148 -23.72 -4.29 -10.65
N LEU A 149 -22.43 -4.69 -10.64
CA LEU A 149 -21.43 -4.12 -9.73
C LEU A 149 -21.18 -2.63 -9.97
N MET A 150 -21.23 -2.18 -11.22
CA MET A 150 -21.09 -0.76 -11.58
C MET A 150 -22.37 0.05 -11.31
N ALA A 151 -23.56 -0.52 -11.52
CA ALA A 151 -24.83 0.12 -11.19
C ALA A 151 -25.02 0.31 -9.68
N GLY A 152 -24.42 -0.57 -8.89
CA GLY A 152 -24.47 -0.58 -7.43
C GLY A 152 -25.34 -1.69 -6.86
N VAL A 153 -24.83 -2.32 -5.81
CA VAL A 153 -25.49 -3.39 -5.06
C VAL A 153 -25.76 -2.96 -3.62
N LEU A 154 -26.88 -3.40 -3.06
CA LEU A 154 -27.21 -3.17 -1.66
C LEU A 154 -26.43 -4.16 -0.79
N LEU A 155 -25.70 -3.65 0.19
CA LEU A 155 -25.06 -4.45 1.21
C LEU A 155 -25.96 -4.54 2.44
N HIS A 156 -25.94 -5.68 3.14
CA HIS A 156 -26.89 -5.98 4.23
C HIS A 156 -26.97 -4.88 5.33
N ASP A 157 -25.84 -4.21 5.61
CA ASP A 157 -25.68 -3.20 6.66
C ASP A 157 -25.51 -1.77 6.13
N ASP A 158 -25.76 -1.55 4.84
CA ASP A 158 -25.60 -0.24 4.21
C ASP A 158 -26.91 0.20 3.55
N PRO A 159 -27.48 1.34 3.97
CA PRO A 159 -28.75 1.82 3.43
C PRO A 159 -28.66 2.33 1.99
N LYS A 160 -27.44 2.49 1.45
CA LYS A 160 -27.22 3.00 0.09
C LYS A 160 -26.50 1.97 -0.76
N PRO A 161 -26.85 1.86 -2.05
CA PRO A 161 -26.11 1.02 -2.97
C PRO A 161 -24.63 1.38 -3.02
N VAL A 162 -23.79 0.38 -3.14
CA VAL A 162 -22.34 0.51 -3.27
C VAL A 162 -21.95 0.07 -4.67
N SER A 163 -21.27 0.95 -5.41
CA SER A 163 -20.90 0.72 -6.80
C SER A 163 -19.39 0.63 -6.98
N ALA A 164 -18.97 -0.11 -7.99
CA ALA A 164 -17.62 -0.08 -8.50
C ALA A 164 -17.44 1.08 -9.47
N ALA A 165 -16.26 1.70 -9.47
CA ALA A 165 -15.89 2.72 -10.45
C ALA A 165 -15.63 2.11 -11.85
N ALA A 166 -15.14 0.87 -11.89
CA ALA A 166 -14.99 0.06 -13.10
C ALA A 166 -15.05 -1.42 -12.75
N CYS A 167 -15.51 -2.24 -13.69
CA CYS A 167 -15.51 -3.68 -13.59
C CYS A 167 -15.31 -4.29 -14.98
N GLU A 168 -14.33 -5.17 -15.12
CA GLU A 168 -13.97 -5.85 -16.36
C GLU A 168 -13.94 -7.36 -16.13
N VAL A 169 -14.38 -8.16 -17.11
CA VAL A 169 -14.20 -9.62 -17.10
C VAL A 169 -12.80 -9.92 -17.62
N THR A 170 -12.00 -10.64 -16.84
CA THR A 170 -10.62 -11.04 -17.19
C THR A 170 -10.49 -12.52 -17.54
N GLY A 171 -11.57 -13.28 -17.41
CA GLY A 171 -11.63 -14.70 -17.71
C GLY A 171 -12.94 -15.29 -17.22
N GLU A 172 -13.16 -16.60 -17.44
CA GLU A 172 -14.39 -17.30 -17.05
C GLU A 172 -14.74 -17.10 -15.57
N PHE A 173 -13.72 -17.09 -14.69
CA PHE A 173 -13.85 -16.90 -13.23
C PHE A 173 -13.18 -15.60 -12.76
N GLY A 174 -12.77 -14.73 -13.67
CA GLY A 174 -11.94 -13.56 -13.37
C GLY A 174 -12.63 -12.23 -13.57
N LEU A 175 -12.48 -11.32 -12.59
CA LEU A 175 -12.89 -9.93 -12.69
C LEU A 175 -11.74 -9.01 -12.28
N ARG A 176 -11.61 -7.86 -12.96
CA ARG A 176 -10.84 -6.71 -12.47
C ARG A 176 -11.82 -5.65 -11.99
N LEU A 177 -11.73 -5.29 -10.71
CA LEU A 177 -12.64 -4.37 -10.05
C LEU A 177 -11.92 -3.13 -9.54
N THR A 178 -12.36 -1.93 -9.89
CA THR A 178 -11.83 -0.68 -9.35
C THR A 178 -12.82 -0.07 -8.36
N LEU A 179 -12.34 0.18 -7.14
CA LEU A 179 -13.10 0.86 -6.07
C LEU A 179 -12.43 2.18 -5.72
N ILE A 180 -13.23 3.20 -5.37
CA ILE A 180 -12.78 4.52 -4.91
C ILE A 180 -13.01 4.75 -3.42
N ASP A 181 -13.73 3.86 -2.76
CA ASP A 181 -13.95 3.82 -1.32
C ASP A 181 -13.29 2.55 -0.72
N GLY A 182 -13.51 2.28 0.56
CA GLY A 182 -12.89 1.15 1.24
C GLY A 182 -13.71 0.73 2.45
N ARG A 183 -14.85 0.06 2.22
CA ARG A 183 -15.70 -0.48 3.29
C ARG A 183 -15.18 -1.84 3.74
N TYR A 184 -15.61 -2.27 4.89
CA TYR A 184 -15.28 -3.60 5.43
C TYR A 184 -15.68 -4.71 4.46
N HIS A 185 -14.71 -5.55 4.06
CA HIS A 185 -14.87 -6.66 3.11
C HIS A 185 -15.61 -6.29 1.81
N GLN A 186 -15.43 -5.06 1.31
CA GLN A 186 -16.29 -4.47 0.28
C GLN A 186 -16.40 -5.33 -0.98
N VAL A 187 -15.27 -5.75 -1.57
CA VAL A 187 -15.28 -6.58 -2.79
C VAL A 187 -16.05 -7.88 -2.57
N LYS A 188 -15.75 -8.59 -1.49
CA LYS A 188 -16.39 -9.87 -1.15
C LYS A 188 -17.91 -9.73 -0.99
N ARG A 189 -18.32 -8.67 -0.30
CA ARG A 189 -19.74 -8.37 -0.05
C ARG A 189 -20.48 -7.93 -1.31
N MET A 190 -19.86 -7.13 -2.16
CA MET A 190 -20.41 -6.70 -3.43
C MET A 190 -20.65 -7.87 -4.37
N VAL A 191 -19.63 -8.75 -4.53
CA VAL A 191 -19.74 -9.95 -5.37
C VAL A 191 -20.79 -10.91 -4.82
N ALA A 192 -20.89 -11.06 -3.49
CA ALA A 192 -21.92 -11.88 -2.85
C ALA A 192 -23.34 -11.33 -3.08
N ALA A 193 -23.51 -10.01 -2.96
CA ALA A 193 -24.81 -9.36 -3.22
C ALA A 193 -25.25 -9.47 -4.69
N ALA A 194 -24.29 -9.61 -5.61
CA ALA A 194 -24.53 -9.84 -7.04
C ALA A 194 -24.61 -11.34 -7.41
N GLY A 195 -24.76 -12.25 -6.43
CA GLY A 195 -25.04 -13.67 -6.65
C GLY A 195 -23.83 -14.57 -6.95
N ASN A 196 -22.60 -14.09 -6.70
CA ASN A 196 -21.39 -14.90 -6.83
C ASN A 196 -20.57 -14.88 -5.53
N ARG A 197 -19.41 -15.55 -5.48
CA ARG A 197 -18.53 -15.60 -4.30
C ARG A 197 -17.09 -15.39 -4.71
N VAL A 198 -16.34 -14.64 -3.90
CA VAL A 198 -14.89 -14.45 -4.05
C VAL A 198 -14.16 -15.65 -3.45
N GLU A 199 -13.36 -16.34 -4.25
CA GLU A 199 -12.42 -17.39 -3.83
C GLU A 199 -11.00 -16.85 -3.68
N GLY A 200 -10.59 -15.88 -4.52
CA GLY A 200 -9.31 -15.22 -4.44
C GLY A 200 -9.44 -13.71 -4.62
N LEU A 201 -8.67 -12.95 -3.85
CA LEU A 201 -8.66 -11.49 -3.92
C LEU A 201 -7.23 -10.96 -3.85
N HIS A 202 -6.85 -10.20 -4.88
CA HIS A 202 -5.53 -9.63 -5.00
C HIS A 202 -5.61 -8.15 -5.35
N ARG A 203 -5.00 -7.27 -4.56
CA ARG A 203 -4.94 -5.84 -4.91
C ARG A 203 -3.72 -5.55 -5.77
N SER A 204 -3.93 -5.28 -7.05
CA SER A 204 -2.87 -5.01 -8.02
C SER A 204 -2.42 -3.55 -8.04
N ALA A 205 -3.30 -2.59 -7.66
CA ALA A 205 -2.94 -1.18 -7.62
C ALA A 205 -3.64 -0.41 -6.48
N PHE A 206 -2.99 0.68 -6.04
CA PHE A 206 -3.50 1.63 -5.06
C PHE A 206 -3.07 3.05 -5.44
N GLY A 207 -4.02 3.91 -5.82
CA GLY A 207 -3.72 5.24 -6.36
C GLY A 207 -2.79 5.15 -7.57
N PRO A 208 -1.66 5.87 -7.58
CA PRO A 208 -0.72 5.84 -8.68
C PRO A 208 0.22 4.62 -8.67
N TRP A 209 0.24 3.85 -7.58
CA TRP A 209 1.16 2.72 -7.46
C TRP A 209 0.54 1.42 -7.97
N VAL A 210 1.31 0.73 -8.80
CA VAL A 210 1.00 -0.61 -9.30
C VAL A 210 2.00 -1.59 -8.67
N LEU A 211 1.53 -2.78 -8.31
CA LEU A 211 2.40 -3.83 -7.78
C LEU A 211 3.35 -4.31 -8.89
N PRO A 212 4.68 -4.16 -8.71
CA PRO A 212 5.61 -4.66 -9.72
C PRO A 212 5.54 -6.18 -9.84
N ALA A 213 5.48 -6.70 -11.06
CA ALA A 213 5.48 -8.14 -11.32
C ALA A 213 6.76 -8.84 -10.81
N THR A 214 7.85 -8.09 -10.66
CA THR A 214 9.13 -8.58 -10.14
C THR A 214 9.20 -8.66 -8.62
N LEU A 215 8.25 -8.02 -7.91
CA LEU A 215 8.23 -8.04 -6.45
C LEU A 215 7.49 -9.27 -5.95
N SER A 216 8.22 -10.25 -5.44
CA SER A 216 7.66 -11.49 -4.91
C SER A 216 6.82 -11.27 -3.65
N ALA A 217 5.86 -12.16 -3.39
CA ALA A 217 5.04 -12.12 -2.17
C ALA A 217 5.92 -12.17 -0.90
N GLY A 218 5.58 -11.37 0.09
CA GLY A 218 6.36 -11.19 1.32
C GLY A 218 7.53 -10.21 1.20
N HIS A 219 7.86 -9.74 -0.01
CA HIS A 219 8.92 -8.77 -0.24
C HIS A 219 8.36 -7.35 -0.31
N TRP A 220 9.25 -6.38 -0.07
CA TRP A 220 8.92 -4.97 -0.05
C TRP A 220 10.00 -4.14 -0.76
N GLN A 221 9.65 -2.91 -1.13
CA GLN A 221 10.57 -1.93 -1.69
C GLN A 221 10.23 -0.53 -1.19
N TRP A 222 11.24 0.35 -1.21
CA TRP A 222 11.03 1.77 -0.99
C TRP A 222 10.22 2.39 -2.12
N LEU A 223 9.39 3.36 -1.78
CA LEU A 223 8.73 4.23 -2.74
C LEU A 223 9.20 5.67 -2.57
N ASP A 224 9.29 6.37 -3.69
CA ASP A 224 9.54 7.81 -3.72
C ASP A 224 8.23 8.58 -3.51
N GLU A 225 8.24 9.56 -2.59
CA GLU A 225 7.09 10.44 -2.37
C GLU A 225 6.80 11.34 -3.59
N THR A 226 7.77 11.54 -4.47
CA THR A 226 7.63 12.36 -5.69
C THR A 226 6.54 11.86 -6.64
N VAL A 227 6.21 10.57 -6.60
CA VAL A 227 5.10 9.97 -7.37
C VAL A 227 3.73 10.55 -6.98
N LEU A 228 3.59 11.07 -5.76
CA LEU A 228 2.35 11.71 -5.27
C LEU A 228 2.07 13.08 -5.91
N ILE A 229 3.06 13.71 -6.50
CA ILE A 229 2.97 15.07 -7.04
C ILE A 229 2.58 15.04 -8.53
N SER A 230 2.79 13.90 -9.20
CA SER A 230 2.36 13.73 -10.59
C SER A 230 0.86 13.40 -10.64
N PRO A 231 0.03 14.14 -11.38
CA PRO A 231 -1.34 13.70 -11.63
C PRO A 231 -1.26 12.36 -12.36
N GLY A 232 -1.89 11.32 -11.76
CA GLY A 232 -2.00 10.00 -12.38
C GLY A 232 -2.58 10.10 -13.80
N PRO A 233 -2.42 9.07 -14.64
CA PRO A 233 -2.98 9.07 -15.98
C PRO A 233 -4.45 9.41 -15.90
N SER A 234 -4.85 10.47 -16.61
CA SER A 234 -6.24 10.95 -16.69
C SER A 234 -7.13 9.79 -17.09
N ALA A 235 -8.19 9.55 -16.32
CA ALA A 235 -9.24 8.63 -16.71
C ALA A 235 -9.69 8.96 -18.14
N PRO A 236 -10.01 7.98 -19.01
CA PRO A 236 -10.46 8.25 -20.37
C PRO A 236 -11.66 9.19 -20.32
N ALA A 237 -11.59 10.28 -21.10
CA ALA A 237 -12.60 11.31 -21.18
C ALA A 237 -13.95 10.68 -21.54
N GLN A 238 -14.97 10.88 -20.73
CA GLN A 238 -16.32 10.52 -21.07
C GLN A 238 -16.76 11.28 -22.32
N PRO A 239 -17.40 10.64 -23.32
CA PRO A 239 -17.91 11.32 -24.49
C PRO A 239 -18.96 12.34 -24.04
N ARG A 240 -18.75 13.61 -24.39
CA ARG A 240 -19.70 14.69 -24.16
C ARG A 240 -21.03 14.32 -24.81
N ARG A 241 -22.10 14.21 -24.03
CA ARG A 241 -23.46 14.10 -24.53
C ARG A 241 -23.73 15.33 -25.40
N GLY A 242 -23.94 15.11 -26.69
CA GLY A 242 -24.30 16.13 -27.62
C GLY A 242 -25.61 16.82 -27.21
N LEU A 243 -25.57 18.14 -27.11
CA LEU A 243 -26.75 18.98 -27.03
C LEU A 243 -27.50 18.87 -28.37
N SER A 244 -28.63 18.18 -28.36
CA SER A 244 -29.57 18.19 -29.48
C SER A 244 -30.21 19.59 -29.55
N SER A 245 -29.85 20.37 -30.55
CA SER A 245 -30.53 21.60 -30.89
C SER A 245 -31.91 21.26 -31.50
N LYS A 246 -32.98 21.68 -30.83
CA LYS A 246 -34.28 21.76 -31.47
C LYS A 246 -34.31 22.99 -32.37
N ILE A 247 -34.61 22.79 -33.63
CA ILE A 247 -35.27 23.72 -34.55
C ILE A 247 -36.72 23.26 -34.63
#